data_2c54b965ebeee6deaae61a0e26c2d8ec
#
_entry.id   2c54b965ebeee6deaae61a0e26c2d8ec
#
_cell.length_a   1.000
_cell.length_b   1.000
_cell.length_c   1.000
_cell.angle_alpha   90.00
_cell.angle_beta   90.00
_cell.angle_gamma   90.00
#
_symmetry.space_group_name_H-M   'P 1'
#
loop_
_entity.id
_entity.type
_entity.pdbx_description
1 polymer ?
#
loop_
_entity_poly.entity_id
_entity_poly.type
_entity_poly.pdbx_seq_one_letter_code
_entity_poly.pdbx_strand_id
1 'polypeptide(L)'
;MTLLQTPEDWVLADTTPVLRVLVGRFPAQCLFPSAALGVIVAIVEEVLDEWIARVMVHYRWHYDENALHVLSAGSGRKLQLSDLQDFEIYHWGPRACRATGTELLSQQRAAEDEYIGMLELLENQLASTRYALGNRPSAVDAILLGGLRAHTLADPIPDLSR
;
A
#
# COMPACT_ATOMS: atom_id res chain seq x y z
N MET A 1 -1.24 6.14 -8.92
CA MET A 1 -0.87 7.49 -8.37
C MET A 1 -2.15 8.20 -7.98
N THR A 2 -2.26 8.62 -6.72
CA THR A 2 -3.40 9.40 -6.21
C THR A 2 -3.28 10.84 -6.67
N LEU A 3 -4.37 11.43 -7.17
CA LEU A 3 -4.44 12.85 -7.56
C LEU A 3 -5.59 13.52 -6.82
N LEU A 4 -5.32 14.69 -6.26
CA LEU A 4 -6.33 15.56 -5.64
C LEU A 4 -6.30 16.94 -6.32
N GLN A 5 -7.44 17.36 -6.86
CA GLN A 5 -7.62 18.74 -7.28
C GLN A 5 -8.29 19.53 -6.15
N THR A 6 -7.69 20.65 -5.78
CA THR A 6 -8.24 21.54 -4.75
C THR A 6 -9.23 22.54 -5.36
N PRO A 7 -10.09 23.18 -4.55
CA PRO A 7 -10.97 24.25 -5.04
C PRO A 7 -10.24 25.45 -5.66
N GLU A 8 -8.96 25.62 -5.35
CA GLU A 8 -8.07 26.66 -5.91
C GLU A 8 -7.35 26.20 -7.18
N ASP A 9 -7.79 25.09 -7.78
CA ASP A 9 -7.24 24.48 -9.00
C ASP A 9 -5.80 23.95 -8.87
N TRP A 10 -5.32 23.70 -7.65
CA TRP A 10 -4.07 22.99 -7.46
C TRP A 10 -4.26 21.48 -7.67
N VAL A 11 -3.34 20.89 -8.39
CA VAL A 11 -3.28 19.43 -8.54
C VAL A 11 -2.13 18.90 -7.69
N LEU A 12 -2.49 18.13 -6.69
CA LEU A 12 -1.54 17.44 -5.81
C LEU A 12 -1.43 15.99 -6.24
N ALA A 13 -0.22 15.53 -6.42
CA ALA A 13 0.08 14.13 -6.68
C ALA A 13 0.68 13.50 -5.44
N ASP A 14 0.43 12.19 -5.29
CA ASP A 14 0.94 11.37 -4.21
C ASP A 14 0.17 11.49 -2.87
N THR A 15 0.29 10.44 -2.04
CA THR A 15 -0.51 10.28 -0.82
C THR A 15 -0.08 11.25 0.27
N THR A 16 1.22 11.34 0.57
CA THR A 16 1.76 12.15 1.66
C THR A 16 1.51 13.65 1.47
N PRO A 17 1.76 14.29 0.30
CA PRO A 17 1.38 15.67 0.06
C PRO A 17 -0.12 15.93 0.19
N VAL A 18 -0.96 15.01 -0.30
CA VAL A 18 -2.42 15.11 -0.18
C VAL A 18 -2.83 15.09 1.30
N LEU A 19 -2.32 14.14 2.10
CA LEU A 19 -2.60 14.06 3.53
C LEU A 19 -2.19 15.34 4.27
N ARG A 20 -1.02 15.92 3.97
CA ARG A 20 -0.54 17.15 4.61
C ARG A 20 -1.44 18.36 4.30
N VAL A 21 -1.89 18.50 3.07
CA VAL A 21 -2.84 19.56 2.69
C VAL A 21 -4.19 19.37 3.38
N LEU A 22 -4.69 18.13 3.43
CA LEU A 22 -5.96 17.82 4.11
C LEU A 22 -5.89 18.10 5.62
N VAL A 23 -4.80 17.71 6.28
CA VAL A 23 -4.59 18.03 7.71
C VAL A 23 -4.53 19.54 7.96
N GLY A 24 -3.89 20.30 7.07
CA GLY A 24 -3.87 21.76 7.17
C GLY A 24 -5.28 22.40 7.03
N ARG A 25 -6.14 21.79 6.20
CA ARG A 25 -7.54 22.25 6.00
C ARG A 25 -8.49 21.79 7.10
N PHE A 26 -8.22 20.63 7.70
CA PHE A 26 -9.06 19.98 8.71
C PHE A 26 -8.28 19.69 10.00
N PRO A 27 -7.82 20.72 10.74
CA PRO A 27 -6.91 20.54 11.87
C PRO A 27 -7.51 19.75 13.04
N ALA A 28 -8.83 19.66 13.14
CA ALA A 28 -9.50 18.80 14.13
C ALA A 28 -9.27 17.30 13.88
N GLN A 29 -8.89 16.92 12.67
CA GLN A 29 -8.60 15.54 12.24
C GLN A 29 -7.09 15.37 11.96
N CYS A 30 -6.26 15.90 12.84
CA CYS A 30 -4.81 15.92 12.66
C CYS A 30 -4.22 14.50 12.66
N LEU A 31 -3.74 14.06 11.51
CA LEU A 31 -3.06 12.77 11.32
C LEU A 31 -1.56 12.83 11.62
N PHE A 32 -1.00 14.04 11.71
CA PHE A 32 0.39 14.28 12.10
C PHE A 32 0.39 15.06 13.43
N PRO A 33 0.50 14.35 14.58
CA PRO A 33 0.53 15.01 15.88
C PRO A 33 1.75 15.93 16.02
N SER A 34 1.70 16.85 17.00
CA SER A 34 2.81 17.75 17.29
C SER A 34 3.94 17.05 18.06
N ALA A 35 5.09 17.71 18.15
CA ALA A 35 6.28 17.28 18.89
C ALA A 35 6.88 15.94 18.41
N ALA A 36 7.52 15.20 19.32
CA ALA A 36 8.25 13.98 19.00
C ALA A 36 7.40 12.91 18.32
N LEU A 37 6.14 12.75 18.73
CA LEU A 37 5.24 11.79 18.12
C LEU A 37 4.97 12.11 16.64
N GLY A 38 4.87 13.37 16.26
CA GLY A 38 4.71 13.78 14.87
C GLY A 38 5.90 13.41 13.99
N VAL A 39 7.12 13.46 14.55
CA VAL A 39 8.33 13.01 13.86
C VAL A 39 8.29 11.50 13.64
N ILE A 40 7.92 10.75 14.68
CA ILE A 40 7.77 9.28 14.57
C ILE A 40 6.73 8.92 13.51
N VAL A 41 5.56 9.57 13.54
CA VAL A 41 4.49 9.35 12.54
C VAL A 41 5.01 9.62 11.13
N ALA A 42 5.72 10.73 10.91
CA ALA A 42 6.23 11.07 9.59
C ALA A 42 7.27 10.07 9.08
N ILE A 43 8.18 9.59 9.95
CA ILE A 43 9.18 8.60 9.58
C ILE A 43 8.53 7.25 9.27
N VAL A 44 7.62 6.79 10.12
CA VAL A 44 6.98 5.47 9.94
C VAL A 44 6.06 5.48 8.73
N GLU A 45 5.33 6.56 8.51
CA GLU A 45 4.47 6.73 7.33
C GLU A 45 5.28 6.66 6.04
N GLU A 46 6.37 7.43 5.93
CA GLU A 46 7.25 7.42 4.77
C GLU A 46 7.86 6.04 4.50
N VAL A 47 8.37 5.38 5.56
CA VAL A 47 8.93 4.03 5.44
C VAL A 47 7.87 3.03 4.97
N LEU A 48 6.66 3.09 5.49
CA LEU A 48 5.60 2.18 5.11
C LEU A 48 5.08 2.44 3.69
N ASP A 49 5.01 3.69 3.26
CA ASP A 49 4.56 4.04 1.90
C ASP A 49 5.47 3.41 0.85
N GLU A 50 6.78 3.52 1.02
CA GLU A 50 7.78 2.92 0.14
C GLU A 50 7.86 1.39 0.30
N TRP A 51 7.85 0.90 1.54
CA TRP A 51 8.03 -0.52 1.81
C TRP A 51 6.81 -1.37 1.42
N ILE A 52 5.58 -0.90 1.72
CA ILE A 52 4.36 -1.60 1.32
C ILE A 52 4.28 -1.68 -0.20
N ALA A 53 4.69 -0.62 -0.92
CA ALA A 53 4.72 -0.62 -2.38
C ALA A 53 5.59 -1.77 -2.95
N ARG A 54 6.75 -2.06 -2.32
CA ARG A 54 7.63 -3.19 -2.68
C ARG A 54 6.89 -4.53 -2.61
N VAL A 55 6.22 -4.77 -1.48
CA VAL A 55 5.49 -6.03 -1.24
C VAL A 55 4.29 -6.14 -2.18
N MET A 56 3.56 -5.04 -2.38
CA MET A 56 2.41 -4.99 -3.27
C MET A 56 2.78 -5.28 -4.73
N VAL A 57 3.88 -4.70 -5.21
CA VAL A 57 4.40 -4.97 -6.55
C VAL A 57 4.77 -6.44 -6.71
N HIS A 58 5.42 -7.02 -5.68
CA HIS A 58 5.75 -8.44 -5.68
C HIS A 58 4.49 -9.32 -5.82
N TYR A 59 3.54 -9.18 -4.92
CA TYR A 59 2.31 -10.00 -4.96
C TYR A 59 1.49 -9.75 -6.23
N ARG A 60 1.44 -8.53 -6.72
CA ARG A 60 0.68 -8.17 -7.92
C ARG A 60 1.21 -8.80 -9.20
N TRP A 61 2.52 -8.88 -9.35
CA TRP A 61 3.14 -9.20 -10.64
C TRP A 61 3.91 -10.52 -10.68
N HIS A 62 4.17 -11.16 -9.54
CA HIS A 62 4.73 -12.51 -9.51
C HIS A 62 3.67 -13.62 -9.39
N TYR A 63 2.43 -13.25 -9.13
CA TYR A 63 1.30 -14.16 -9.07
C TYR A 63 0.30 -13.83 -10.16
N ASP A 64 0.18 -14.69 -11.16
CA ASP A 64 -0.70 -14.48 -12.31
C ASP A 64 -2.17 -14.34 -11.89
N GLU A 65 -2.58 -15.00 -10.81
CA GLU A 65 -3.92 -14.90 -10.24
C GLU A 65 -4.25 -13.46 -9.81
N ASN A 66 -3.28 -12.76 -9.20
CA ASN A 66 -3.45 -11.37 -8.78
C ASN A 66 -3.47 -10.43 -9.99
N ALA A 67 -2.58 -10.63 -10.94
CA ALA A 67 -2.57 -9.87 -12.19
C ALA A 67 -3.92 -10.04 -12.93
N LEU A 68 -4.40 -11.27 -13.04
CA LEU A 68 -5.67 -11.61 -13.67
C LEU A 68 -6.86 -10.95 -12.95
N HIS A 69 -6.88 -11.00 -11.62
CA HIS A 69 -7.93 -10.37 -10.81
C HIS A 69 -8.01 -8.86 -11.06
N VAL A 70 -6.88 -8.18 -10.95
CA VAL A 70 -6.81 -6.71 -11.10
C VAL A 70 -7.12 -6.25 -12.50
N LEU A 71 -6.59 -6.93 -13.52
CA LEU A 71 -6.84 -6.58 -14.92
C LEU A 71 -8.28 -6.89 -15.33
N SER A 72 -8.88 -7.96 -14.78
CA SER A 72 -10.31 -8.24 -14.98
C SER A 72 -11.17 -7.14 -14.38
N ALA A 73 -10.89 -6.73 -13.13
CA ALA A 73 -11.60 -5.64 -12.47
C ALA A 73 -11.46 -4.31 -13.21
N GLY A 74 -10.23 -3.96 -13.62
CA GLY A 74 -9.95 -2.72 -14.33
C GLY A 74 -10.52 -2.63 -15.73
N SER A 75 -10.61 -3.76 -16.45
CA SER A 75 -11.20 -3.83 -17.79
C SER A 75 -12.71 -4.02 -17.81
N GLY A 76 -13.33 -4.34 -16.65
CA GLY A 76 -14.75 -4.69 -16.56
C GLY A 76 -15.12 -6.01 -17.28
N ARG A 77 -14.13 -6.84 -17.59
CA ARG A 77 -14.31 -8.12 -18.29
C ARG A 77 -13.73 -9.27 -17.47
N LYS A 78 -14.33 -10.44 -17.55
CA LYS A 78 -13.72 -11.66 -17.03
C LYS A 78 -12.62 -12.10 -18.00
N LEU A 79 -11.37 -12.02 -17.56
CA LEU A 79 -10.19 -12.40 -18.32
C LEU A 79 -9.76 -13.84 -18.01
N GLN A 80 -8.97 -14.42 -18.91
CA GLN A 80 -8.24 -15.68 -18.76
C GLN A 80 -6.74 -15.40 -18.74
N LEU A 81 -5.94 -16.35 -18.29
CA LEU A 81 -4.48 -16.20 -18.23
C LEU A 81 -3.84 -15.84 -19.57
N SER A 82 -4.39 -16.39 -20.68
CA SER A 82 -3.95 -16.04 -22.03
C SER A 82 -4.12 -14.56 -22.38
N ASP A 83 -5.10 -13.88 -21.78
CA ASP A 83 -5.42 -12.49 -22.11
C ASP A 83 -4.44 -11.51 -21.44
N LEU A 84 -3.70 -11.95 -20.43
CA LEU A 84 -2.75 -11.09 -19.71
C LEU A 84 -1.70 -10.47 -20.64
N GLN A 85 -1.27 -11.20 -21.64
CA GLN A 85 -0.27 -10.76 -22.60
C GLN A 85 -0.74 -9.58 -23.49
N ASP A 86 -2.05 -9.34 -23.56
CA ASP A 86 -2.63 -8.22 -24.33
C ASP A 86 -2.56 -6.89 -23.56
N PHE A 87 -2.19 -6.92 -22.29
CA PHE A 87 -2.14 -5.73 -21.43
C PHE A 87 -0.70 -5.20 -21.33
N GLU A 88 -0.46 -3.98 -21.78
CA GLU A 88 0.84 -3.34 -21.68
C GLU A 88 1.36 -3.28 -20.24
N ILE A 89 0.47 -3.01 -19.27
CA ILE A 89 0.84 -2.92 -17.86
C ILE A 89 1.32 -4.27 -17.31
N TYR A 90 0.88 -5.40 -17.84
CA TYR A 90 1.38 -6.72 -17.44
C TYR A 90 2.85 -6.89 -17.80
N HIS A 91 3.27 -6.37 -18.95
CA HIS A 91 4.68 -6.38 -19.38
C HIS A 91 5.57 -5.44 -18.56
N TRP A 92 4.97 -4.47 -17.85
CA TRP A 92 5.69 -3.62 -16.90
C TRP A 92 5.99 -4.32 -15.56
N GLY A 93 5.26 -5.37 -15.23
CA GLY A 93 5.37 -6.11 -13.97
C GLY A 93 6.81 -6.51 -13.63
N PRO A 94 7.55 -7.22 -14.50
CA PRO A 94 8.94 -7.62 -14.24
C PRO A 94 9.87 -6.41 -14.02
N ARG A 95 9.65 -5.30 -14.72
CA ARG A 95 10.41 -4.06 -14.53
C ARG A 95 10.11 -3.42 -13.16
N ALA A 96 8.85 -3.41 -12.74
CA ALA A 96 8.45 -2.92 -11.44
C ALA A 96 9.05 -3.77 -10.32
N CYS A 97 9.01 -5.10 -10.43
CA CYS A 97 9.64 -6.03 -9.48
C CYS A 97 11.15 -5.80 -9.36
N ARG A 98 11.83 -5.54 -10.48
CA ARG A 98 13.26 -5.19 -10.46
C ARG A 98 13.50 -3.86 -9.76
N ALA A 99 12.70 -2.85 -10.05
CA ALA A 99 12.83 -1.52 -9.45
C ALA A 99 12.59 -1.53 -7.93
N THR A 100 11.71 -2.40 -7.45
CA THR A 100 11.39 -2.56 -6.03
C THR A 100 12.23 -3.64 -5.33
N GLY A 101 13.20 -4.25 -6.02
CA GLY A 101 14.11 -5.24 -5.45
C GLY A 101 13.43 -6.56 -5.08
N THR A 102 12.48 -7.03 -5.90
CA THR A 102 11.81 -8.33 -5.75
C THR A 102 11.96 -9.22 -7.00
N GLU A 103 13.00 -8.99 -7.81
CA GLU A 103 13.23 -9.75 -9.05
C GLU A 103 13.67 -11.20 -8.76
N LEU A 104 14.56 -11.40 -7.78
CA LEU A 104 15.13 -12.70 -7.48
C LEU A 104 14.27 -13.47 -6.46
N LEU A 105 14.21 -14.80 -6.59
CA LEU A 105 13.42 -15.66 -5.69
C LEU A 105 13.77 -15.46 -4.21
N SER A 106 15.06 -15.24 -3.89
CA SER A 106 15.47 -14.95 -2.52
C SER A 106 14.94 -13.60 -2.00
N GLN A 107 14.83 -12.60 -2.88
CA GLN A 107 14.26 -11.28 -2.56
C GLN A 107 12.73 -11.36 -2.40
N GLN A 108 12.07 -12.19 -3.20
CA GLN A 108 10.63 -12.45 -3.11
C GLN A 108 10.29 -13.06 -1.75
N ARG A 109 11.00 -14.15 -1.37
CA ARG A 109 10.83 -14.80 -0.07
C ARG A 109 11.09 -13.84 1.09
N ALA A 110 12.15 -13.06 1.02
CA ALA A 110 12.44 -12.06 2.04
C ALA A 110 11.33 -11.00 2.16
N ALA A 111 10.74 -10.56 1.04
CA ALA A 111 9.63 -9.62 1.05
C ALA A 111 8.34 -10.24 1.66
N GLU A 112 8.08 -11.51 1.40
CA GLU A 112 6.95 -12.24 1.99
C GLU A 112 7.14 -12.44 3.49
N ASP A 113 8.33 -12.87 3.94
CA ASP A 113 8.66 -13.06 5.35
C ASP A 113 8.57 -11.72 6.12
N GLU A 114 9.12 -10.64 5.55
CA GLU A 114 9.01 -9.29 6.13
C GLU A 114 7.55 -8.85 6.25
N TYR A 115 6.74 -9.15 5.24
CA TYR A 115 5.33 -8.78 5.23
C TYR A 115 4.53 -9.49 6.32
N ILE A 116 4.70 -10.80 6.45
CA ILE A 116 4.06 -11.58 7.51
C ILE A 116 4.51 -11.07 8.89
N GLY A 117 5.82 -10.87 9.08
CA GLY A 117 6.34 -10.31 10.34
C GLY A 117 5.76 -8.93 10.68
N MET A 118 5.55 -8.06 9.69
CA MET A 118 4.90 -6.77 9.89
C MET A 118 3.44 -6.93 10.31
N LEU A 119 2.69 -7.85 9.69
CA LEU A 119 1.29 -8.12 10.06
C LEU A 119 1.19 -8.65 11.50
N GLU A 120 2.09 -9.56 11.91
CA GLU A 120 2.15 -10.07 13.29
C GLU A 120 2.45 -8.95 14.30
N LEU A 121 3.39 -8.07 13.98
CA LEU A 121 3.70 -6.90 14.82
C LEU A 121 2.52 -5.96 14.94
N LEU A 122 1.81 -5.71 13.84
CA LEU A 122 0.62 -4.85 13.81
C LEU A 122 -0.52 -5.47 14.62
N GLU A 123 -0.77 -6.77 14.49
CA GLU A 123 -1.77 -7.50 15.27
C GLU A 123 -1.48 -7.41 16.77
N ASN A 124 -0.24 -7.65 17.17
CA ASN A 124 0.20 -7.53 18.56
C ASN A 124 0.02 -6.09 19.10
N GLN A 125 0.34 -5.09 18.29
CA GLN A 125 0.14 -3.68 18.65
C GLN A 125 -1.34 -3.35 18.83
N LEU A 126 -2.18 -3.76 17.87
CA LEU A 126 -3.62 -3.49 17.89
C LEU A 126 -4.38 -4.29 18.97
N ALA A 127 -3.79 -5.36 19.52
CA ALA A 127 -4.32 -6.04 20.69
C ALA A 127 -4.32 -5.15 21.96
N SER A 128 -3.43 -4.15 22.00
CA SER A 128 -3.27 -3.25 23.16
C SER A 128 -3.69 -1.81 22.89
N THR A 129 -3.74 -1.38 21.62
CA THR A 129 -4.07 -0.02 21.22
C THR A 129 -5.14 -0.01 20.12
N ARG A 130 -5.88 1.08 20.02
CA ARG A 130 -6.93 1.21 19.01
C ARG A 130 -6.38 1.46 17.59
N TYR A 131 -5.19 2.04 17.48
CA TYR A 131 -4.52 2.41 16.23
C TYR A 131 -3.05 2.06 16.32
N ALA A 132 -2.36 2.06 15.20
CA ALA A 132 -0.97 1.62 15.10
C ALA A 132 -0.01 2.32 16.09
N LEU A 133 -0.21 3.61 16.36
CA LEU A 133 0.63 4.39 17.28
C LEU A 133 -0.13 4.92 18.49
N GLY A 134 -1.18 4.23 18.95
CA GLY A 134 -1.89 4.57 20.18
C GLY A 134 -3.41 4.66 20.04
N ASN A 135 -4.03 5.63 20.71
CA ASN A 135 -5.51 5.72 20.80
C ASN A 135 -6.16 6.73 19.85
N ARG A 136 -5.38 7.32 18.95
CA ARG A 136 -5.86 8.24 17.90
C ARG A 136 -5.30 7.82 16.56
N PRO A 137 -6.09 7.95 15.46
CA PRO A 137 -5.58 7.67 14.13
C PRO A 137 -4.45 8.63 13.76
N SER A 138 -3.53 8.15 12.97
CA SER A 138 -2.40 8.89 12.43
C SER A 138 -2.25 8.65 10.92
N ALA A 139 -1.32 9.32 10.27
CA ALA A 139 -0.99 9.06 8.86
C ALA A 139 -0.53 7.60 8.64
N VAL A 140 0.10 6.98 9.64
CA VAL A 140 0.48 5.56 9.62
C VAL A 140 -0.73 4.65 9.42
N ASP A 141 -1.84 4.92 10.12
CA ASP A 141 -3.07 4.13 9.96
C ASP A 141 -3.68 4.31 8.56
N ALA A 142 -3.57 5.50 7.98
CA ALA A 142 -4.06 5.76 6.63
C ALA A 142 -3.27 4.99 5.57
N ILE A 143 -1.94 4.96 5.66
CA ILE A 143 -1.07 4.21 4.75
C ILE A 143 -1.30 2.70 4.90
N LEU A 144 -1.32 2.19 6.13
CA LEU A 144 -1.62 0.78 6.39
C LEU A 144 -2.98 0.37 5.82
N LEU A 145 -4.02 1.16 6.09
CA LEU A 145 -5.36 0.86 5.57
C LEU A 145 -5.38 0.87 4.04
N GLY A 146 -4.76 1.86 3.41
CA GLY A 146 -4.68 1.97 1.96
C GLY A 146 -3.97 0.78 1.32
N GLY A 147 -2.78 0.44 1.83
CA GLY A 147 -1.99 -0.68 1.34
C GLY A 147 -2.65 -2.03 1.58
N LEU A 148 -3.01 -2.32 2.83
CA LEU A 148 -3.57 -3.62 3.19
C LEU A 148 -4.92 -3.88 2.53
N ARG A 149 -5.79 -2.88 2.46
CA ARG A 149 -7.11 -3.04 1.83
C ARG A 149 -7.01 -3.26 0.33
N ALA A 150 -6.16 -2.49 -0.35
CA ALA A 150 -6.06 -2.52 -1.81
C ALA A 150 -5.39 -3.80 -2.33
N HIS A 151 -4.53 -4.43 -1.54
CA HIS A 151 -3.70 -5.53 -2.00
C HIS A 151 -3.90 -6.81 -1.19
N THR A 152 -3.90 -6.74 0.13
CA THR A 152 -4.03 -7.94 0.97
C THR A 152 -5.47 -8.48 1.02
N LEU A 153 -6.46 -7.58 1.04
CA LEU A 153 -7.87 -7.97 1.10
C LEU A 153 -8.53 -8.10 -0.27
N ALA A 154 -8.03 -7.39 -1.28
CA ALA A 154 -8.62 -7.37 -2.62
C ALA A 154 -7.97 -8.41 -3.55
N ASP A 155 -6.68 -8.64 -3.42
CA ASP A 155 -5.95 -9.60 -4.25
C ASP A 155 -6.13 -11.04 -3.72
N PRO A 156 -6.25 -12.06 -4.60
CA PRO A 156 -6.41 -13.45 -4.21
C PRO A 156 -5.23 -14.04 -3.41
N ILE A 157 -4.02 -13.50 -3.62
CA ILE A 157 -2.79 -13.93 -2.94
C ILE A 157 -2.11 -12.69 -2.33
N PRO A 158 -1.63 -12.74 -1.07
CA PRO A 158 -1.70 -13.88 -0.15
C PRO A 158 -3.13 -14.14 0.35
N ASP A 159 -3.51 -15.41 0.43
CA ASP A 159 -4.75 -15.80 1.10
C ASP A 159 -4.51 -15.85 2.62
N LEU A 160 -4.83 -14.76 3.30
CA LEU A 160 -4.71 -14.63 4.76
C LEU A 160 -5.95 -15.08 5.51
N SER A 161 -6.89 -15.74 4.84
CA SER A 161 -8.15 -16.24 5.45
C SER A 161 -7.98 -17.58 6.18
N ARG A 162 -6.77 -18.14 6.22
CA ARG A 162 -6.45 -19.45 6.80
C ARG A 162 -5.83 -19.33 8.17
#